data_5b9624e1aa9a011ce10cf7ea90d605e2
#
_entry.id   5b9624e1aa9a011ce10cf7ea90d605e2
#
_cell.length_a   1.000
_cell.length_b   1.000
_cell.length_c   1.000
_cell.angle_alpha   90.00
_cell.angle_beta   90.00
_cell.angle_gamma   90.00
#
_symmetry.space_group_name_H-M   'P 1'
#
loop_
_entity.id
_entity.type
_entity.pdbx_description
1 polymer ?
#
loop_
_entity_poly.entity_id
_entity_poly.type
_entity_poly.pdbx_seq_one_letter_code
_entity_poly.pdbx_strand_id
1 'polypeptide(L)'
;SGDLEVSGSVQSVKLATASGDITVDSTAAPQSMELRSKSGDCQAAFPGGEGFTLQFETISGDLNSEFPLVGPIGARSGEAIYLDGGQRSYRMASVSGDLTLRQK
;
A
#
# COMPACT_ATOMS: atom_id res chain seq x y z
N SER A 1 1.51 -17.73 -7.67
CA SER A 1 2.25 -16.80 -8.51
C SER A 1 1.36 -16.23 -9.59
N GLY A 2 1.70 -15.05 -10.07
CA GLY A 2 0.89 -14.33 -11.04
C GLY A 2 0.44 -13.00 -10.46
N ASP A 3 -0.02 -12.11 -11.32
CA ASP A 3 -0.40 -10.78 -10.91
C ASP A 3 -1.79 -10.77 -10.30
N LEU A 4 -1.95 -9.98 -9.26
CA LEU A 4 -3.23 -9.76 -8.61
C LEU A 4 -3.70 -8.34 -8.89
N GLU A 5 -4.95 -8.19 -9.29
CA GLU A 5 -5.50 -6.88 -9.57
C GLU A 5 -6.89 -6.76 -8.97
N VAL A 6 -7.11 -5.68 -8.25
CA VAL A 6 -8.40 -5.36 -7.65
C VAL A 6 -8.81 -3.97 -8.12
N SER A 7 -10.02 -3.84 -8.62
CA SER A 7 -10.52 -2.55 -9.06
C SER A 7 -11.97 -2.38 -8.63
N GLY A 8 -12.37 -1.13 -8.44
CA GLY A 8 -13.71 -0.78 -8.02
C GLY A 8 -13.72 -0.12 -6.65
N SER A 9 -14.89 -0.04 -6.05
CA SER A 9 -15.04 0.53 -4.71
C SER A 9 -14.82 -0.58 -3.68
N VAL A 10 -13.74 -0.49 -2.91
CA VAL A 10 -13.32 -1.55 -2.00
C VAL A 10 -13.22 -0.99 -0.59
N GLN A 11 -13.79 -1.67 0.38
CA GLN A 11 -13.69 -1.28 1.79
C GLN A 11 -12.58 -2.02 2.51
N SER A 12 -12.33 -3.27 2.15
CA SER A 12 -11.31 -4.07 2.79
C SER A 12 -10.64 -4.94 1.75
N VAL A 13 -9.31 -4.92 1.74
CA VAL A 13 -8.53 -5.67 0.77
C VAL A 13 -7.46 -6.46 1.52
N LYS A 14 -7.32 -7.73 1.16
CA LYS A 14 -6.23 -8.54 1.68
C LYS A 14 -5.73 -9.42 0.54
N LEU A 15 -4.53 -9.13 0.07
CA LEU A 15 -3.93 -9.85 -1.05
C LEU A 15 -2.53 -10.32 -0.67
N ALA A 16 -2.19 -11.52 -1.13
CA ALA A 16 -0.87 -12.07 -0.89
C ALA A 16 -0.44 -12.90 -2.09
N THR A 17 0.80 -12.74 -2.52
CA THR A 17 1.35 -13.53 -3.61
C THR A 17 2.82 -13.84 -3.32
N ALA A 18 3.28 -15.00 -3.80
CA ALA A 18 4.68 -15.36 -3.68
C ALA A 18 5.52 -14.67 -4.75
N SER A 19 5.00 -14.56 -5.97
CA SER A 19 5.67 -13.85 -7.05
C SER A 19 4.63 -13.25 -7.96
N GLY A 20 4.88 -12.06 -8.46
CA GLY A 20 3.94 -11.32 -9.28
C GLY A 20 3.58 -10.00 -8.62
N ASP A 21 2.96 -9.13 -9.38
CA ASP A 21 2.63 -7.79 -8.93
C ASP A 21 1.22 -7.73 -8.35
N ILE A 22 1.05 -6.89 -7.34
CA ILE A 22 -0.26 -6.62 -6.78
C ILE A 22 -0.64 -5.19 -7.13
N THR A 23 -1.81 -5.03 -7.75
CA THR A 23 -2.33 -3.72 -8.11
C THR A 23 -3.72 -3.56 -7.53
N VAL A 24 -3.92 -2.50 -6.79
CA VAL A 24 -5.22 -2.14 -6.24
C VAL A 24 -5.62 -0.78 -6.82
N ASP A 25 -6.77 -0.73 -7.45
CA ASP A 25 -7.31 0.49 -8.02
C ASP A 25 -8.71 0.69 -7.44
N SER A 26 -8.81 1.56 -6.46
CA SER A 26 -10.07 1.77 -5.74
C SER A 26 -10.63 3.15 -6.04
N THR A 27 -11.95 3.23 -6.21
CA THR A 27 -12.62 4.50 -6.43
C THR A 27 -12.88 5.25 -5.12
N ALA A 28 -12.66 4.60 -3.99
CA ALA A 28 -12.79 5.23 -2.67
C ALA A 28 -11.68 4.69 -1.78
N ALA A 29 -11.30 5.46 -0.76
CA ALA A 29 -10.26 5.01 0.16
C ALA A 29 -10.76 3.82 0.97
N PRO A 30 -10.07 2.67 0.95
CA PRO A 30 -10.47 1.51 1.74
C PRO A 30 -10.34 1.79 3.22
N GLN A 31 -11.09 1.07 4.03
CA GLN A 31 -10.92 1.15 5.48
C GLN A 31 -9.72 0.37 5.96
N SER A 32 -9.43 -0.75 5.31
CA SER A 32 -8.26 -1.54 5.63
C SER A 32 -7.71 -2.17 4.35
N MET A 33 -6.41 -2.34 4.31
CA MET A 33 -5.75 -2.91 3.17
C MET A 33 -4.50 -3.64 3.65
N GLU A 34 -4.33 -4.86 3.17
CA GLU A 34 -3.13 -5.64 3.47
C GLU A 34 -2.61 -6.24 2.16
N LEU A 35 -1.43 -5.84 1.76
CA LEU A 35 -0.79 -6.32 0.55
C LEU A 35 0.54 -6.95 0.93
N ARG A 36 0.72 -8.19 0.49
CA ARG A 36 1.95 -8.92 0.74
C ARG A 36 2.48 -9.53 -0.54
N SER A 37 3.74 -9.31 -0.82
CA SER A 37 4.40 -9.93 -1.97
C SER A 37 5.79 -10.38 -1.55
N LYS A 38 6.19 -11.55 -1.98
CA LYS A 38 7.54 -12.02 -1.72
C LYS A 38 8.52 -11.48 -2.77
N SER A 39 8.15 -11.55 -4.04
CA SER A 39 8.91 -10.91 -5.11
C SER A 39 7.95 -10.34 -6.12
N GLY A 40 8.00 -9.05 -6.33
CA GLY A 40 7.07 -8.32 -7.16
C GLY A 40 6.67 -7.04 -6.48
N ASP A 41 6.09 -6.12 -7.21
CA ASP A 41 5.75 -4.81 -6.70
C ASP A 41 4.31 -4.77 -6.21
N CYS A 42 4.09 -3.99 -5.17
CA CYS A 42 2.75 -3.71 -4.67
C CYS A 42 2.40 -2.27 -5.01
N GLN A 43 1.26 -2.07 -5.65
CA GLN A 43 0.80 -0.76 -6.05
C GLN A 43 -0.65 -0.58 -5.65
N ALA A 44 -0.94 0.54 -5.01
CA ALA A 44 -2.30 0.88 -4.62
C ALA A 44 -2.62 2.28 -5.10
N ALA A 45 -3.80 2.45 -5.70
CA ALA A 45 -4.29 3.73 -6.17
C ALA A 45 -5.67 3.97 -5.60
N PHE A 46 -5.86 5.10 -4.93
CA PHE A 46 -7.15 5.47 -4.37
C PHE A 46 -7.19 6.98 -4.15
N PRO A 47 -8.40 7.57 -4.05
CA PRO A 47 -8.50 9.02 -3.87
C PRO A 47 -8.04 9.42 -2.48
N GLY A 48 -7.29 10.51 -2.38
CA GLY A 48 -6.96 11.13 -1.12
C GLY A 48 -8.18 11.84 -0.53
N GLY A 49 -8.02 12.42 0.64
CA GLY A 49 -9.08 13.17 1.29
C GLY A 49 -9.43 12.64 2.66
N GLU A 50 -9.01 11.41 2.97
CA GLU A 50 -9.23 10.84 4.28
C GLU A 50 -7.92 10.31 4.83
N GLY A 51 -7.72 10.47 6.13
CA GLY A 51 -6.47 10.06 6.76
C GLY A 51 -6.35 8.56 6.92
N PHE A 52 -5.12 8.07 6.94
CA PHE A 52 -4.85 6.66 7.17
C PHE A 52 -3.47 6.50 7.79
N THR A 53 -3.26 5.33 8.38
CA THR A 53 -1.97 4.92 8.89
C THR A 53 -1.45 3.80 7.99
N LEU A 54 -0.25 3.98 7.46
CA LEU A 54 0.39 2.98 6.62
C LEU A 54 1.54 2.33 7.35
N GLN A 55 1.48 1.01 7.47
CA GLN A 55 2.61 0.23 7.95
C GLN A 55 3.25 -0.45 6.75
N PHE A 56 4.54 -0.26 6.59
CA PHE A 56 5.23 -0.82 5.43
C PHE A 56 6.51 -1.53 5.87
N GLU A 57 6.87 -2.55 5.10
CA GLU A 57 8.08 -3.31 5.33
C GLU A 57 8.59 -3.84 4.01
N THR A 58 9.86 -3.62 3.74
CA THR A 58 10.53 -4.21 2.58
C THR A 58 11.96 -4.55 2.96
N ILE A 59 12.48 -5.64 2.41
CA ILE A 59 13.85 -6.04 2.68
C ILE A 59 14.80 -5.44 1.66
N SER A 60 14.43 -5.48 0.39
CA SER A 60 15.24 -4.85 -0.66
C SER A 60 14.31 -4.22 -1.70
N GLY A 61 13.85 -3.03 -1.42
CA GLY A 61 12.97 -2.27 -2.27
C GLY A 61 12.73 -0.93 -1.64
N ASP A 62 11.91 -0.12 -2.26
CA ASP A 62 11.64 1.23 -1.81
C ASP A 62 10.15 1.48 -1.68
N LEU A 63 9.81 2.41 -0.81
CA LEU A 63 8.45 2.92 -0.72
C LEU A 63 8.36 4.22 -1.48
N ASN A 64 7.44 4.26 -2.44
CA ASN A 64 7.13 5.47 -3.20
C ASN A 64 5.69 5.85 -2.94
N SER A 65 5.43 7.11 -2.67
CA SER A 65 4.09 7.56 -2.38
C SER A 65 3.82 8.91 -3.03
N GLU A 66 2.65 9.04 -3.63
CA GLU A 66 2.17 10.33 -4.11
C GLU A 66 1.42 11.09 -3.02
N PHE A 67 1.12 10.42 -1.91
CA PHE A 67 0.52 11.10 -0.75
C PHE A 67 1.60 11.76 0.10
N PRO A 68 1.32 12.93 0.67
CA PRO A 68 2.27 13.59 1.57
C PRO A 68 2.26 12.92 2.96
N LEU A 69 2.93 11.78 3.07
CA LEU A 69 2.97 11.01 4.29
C LEU A 69 3.95 11.60 5.29
N VAL A 70 3.63 11.47 6.56
CA VAL A 70 4.50 11.86 7.67
C VAL A 70 5.04 10.58 8.30
N GLY A 71 6.36 10.44 8.30
CA GLY A 71 7.00 9.26 8.88
C GLY A 71 8.29 8.91 8.15
N PRO A 72 8.93 7.77 8.49
CA PRO A 72 10.22 7.40 7.92
C PRO A 72 10.08 6.78 6.52
N ILE A 73 9.69 7.57 5.53
CA ILE A 73 9.38 7.06 4.20
C ILE A 73 10.61 6.49 3.49
N GLY A 74 11.79 6.96 3.77
CA GLY A 74 13.00 6.42 3.16
C GLY A 74 13.53 5.15 3.82
N ALA A 75 12.92 4.66 4.88
CA ALA A 75 13.36 3.47 5.59
C ALA A 75 12.79 2.20 4.95
N ARG A 76 13.32 1.06 5.34
CA ARG A 76 12.84 -0.24 4.84
C ARG A 76 11.61 -0.72 5.58
N SER A 77 11.33 -0.19 6.74
CA SER A 77 10.14 -0.50 7.49
C SER A 77 9.76 0.68 8.35
N GLY A 78 8.49 0.76 8.70
CA GLY A 78 8.03 1.83 9.56
C GLY A 78 6.54 2.06 9.41
N GLU A 79 6.10 3.14 10.03
CA GLU A 79 4.72 3.55 9.99
C GLU A 79 4.65 5.00 9.53
N ALA A 80 3.86 5.26 8.50
CA ALA A 80 3.66 6.59 7.98
C ALA A 80 2.20 6.98 8.11
N ILE A 81 1.94 8.25 8.30
CA ILE A 81 0.60 8.76 8.59
C ILE A 81 0.23 9.80 7.56
N TYR A 82 -1.00 9.72 7.07
CA TYR A 82 -1.56 10.70 6.16
C TYR A 82 -2.77 11.36 6.81
N LEU A 83 -2.77 12.69 6.87
CA LEU A 83 -3.86 13.49 7.46
C LEU A 83 -4.21 13.02 8.88
N ASP A 84 -3.21 12.99 9.76
CA ASP A 84 -3.36 12.63 11.18
C ASP A 84 -3.82 11.18 11.41
N GLY A 85 -3.73 10.34 10.40
CA GLY A 85 -3.96 8.92 10.57
C GLY A 85 -5.39 8.43 10.40
N GLY A 86 -6.37 9.14 10.86
CA GLY A 86 -7.76 8.72 10.74
C GLY A 86 -8.02 7.34 11.30
N GLN A 87 -9.09 6.70 10.85
CA GLN A 87 -9.47 5.36 11.30
C GLN A 87 -9.09 4.27 10.30
N ARG A 88 -8.44 4.62 9.20
CA ARG A 88 -8.05 3.66 8.18
C ARG A 88 -6.66 3.13 8.47
N SER A 89 -6.47 1.85 8.21
CA SER A 89 -5.20 1.19 8.46
C SER A 89 -4.80 0.39 7.23
N TYR A 90 -3.60 0.65 6.73
CA TYR A 90 -3.09 -0.07 5.57
C TYR A 90 -1.76 -0.71 5.92
N ARG A 91 -1.53 -1.89 5.36
CA ARG A 91 -0.28 -2.62 5.57
C ARG A 91 0.22 -3.13 4.23
N MET A 92 1.46 -2.81 3.93
CA MET A 92 2.12 -3.28 2.72
C MET A 92 3.44 -3.92 3.08
N ALA A 93 3.70 -5.10 2.53
CA ALA A 93 4.93 -5.82 2.81
C ALA A 93 5.46 -6.46 1.53
N SER A 94 6.76 -6.36 1.33
CA SER A 94 7.44 -6.98 0.21
C SER A 94 8.83 -7.43 0.65
N VAL A 95 9.29 -8.55 0.13
CA VAL A 95 10.66 -8.99 0.37
C VAL A 95 11.60 -8.34 -0.63
N SER A 96 11.33 -8.47 -1.92
CA SER A 96 12.11 -7.81 -2.95
C SER A 96 11.17 -7.24 -4.00
N GLY A 97 10.96 -5.95 -3.94
CA GLY A 97 10.04 -5.25 -4.81
C GLY A 97 9.68 -3.93 -4.18
N ASP A 98 9.10 -3.06 -4.96
CA ASP A 98 8.78 -1.73 -4.51
C ASP A 98 7.32 -1.63 -4.05
N LEU A 99 7.09 -0.76 -3.10
CA LEU A 99 5.76 -0.42 -2.63
C LEU A 99 5.41 0.95 -3.19
N THR A 100 4.27 1.07 -3.84
CA THR A 100 3.86 2.32 -4.46
C THR A 100 2.44 2.68 -4.07
N LEU A 101 2.26 3.90 -3.61
CA LEU A 101 0.94 4.48 -3.37
C LEU A 101 0.68 5.58 -4.38
N ARG A 102 -0.46 5.53 -5.03
CA ARG A 102 -0.87 6.54 -6.00
C ARG A 102 -2.14 7.23 -5.54
N GLN A 103 -2.19 8.52 -5.80
CA GLN A 103 -3.37 9.34 -5.48
C GLN A 103 -4.16 9.59 -6.75
N LYS A 104 -5.43 9.26 -6.68
CA LYS A 104 -6.33 9.54 -7.78
C LYS A 104 -6.85 10.95 -7.77
#